data_df379551ede8561ea1fd7c4f3d772136
#
_entry.id   df379551ede8561ea1fd7c4f3d772136
#
_cell.length_a   1.000
_cell.length_b   1.000
_cell.length_c   1.000
_cell.angle_alpha   90.00
_cell.angle_beta   90.00
_cell.angle_gamma   90.00
#
_symmetry.space_group_name_H-M   'P 1'
#
loop_
_entity.id
_entity.type
_entity.pdbx_description
1 polymer ?
#
loop_
_entity_poly.entity_id
_entity_poly.type
_entity_poly.pdbx_seq_one_letter_code
_entity_poly.pdbx_strand_id
1 'polypeptide(L)'
;FELEEPEIAKERYPDVDVLIATHNEDPELLYKTINACTFMEYPDKSKVHIYVCDDTNRLEVAKLADELGVGYFGLADNKDAKSGNYNNALRQTSSPLVATFDADMIPYREFLLETVPYFVEQVEAYENGDDYDKSKVGLIQTPQSFYNADIFQFNLFSESTLPNEQDFFSKEINVFNNSHGAALYKIGRAHV
;
A
#
# COMPACT_ATOMS: atom_id res chain seq x y z
N PHE A 1 -22.06 2.42 5.67
CA PHE A 1 -21.74 1.00 5.91
C PHE A 1 -20.59 0.99 6.91
N GLU A 2 -20.86 0.73 8.17
CA GLU A 2 -19.81 0.38 9.13
C GLU A 2 -19.50 -1.10 8.89
N LEU A 3 -18.31 -1.37 8.36
CA LEU A 3 -17.78 -2.73 8.36
C LEU A 3 -17.34 -3.04 9.79
N GLU A 4 -17.91 -4.06 10.41
CA GLU A 4 -17.40 -4.57 11.67
C GLU A 4 -15.98 -5.08 11.44
N GLU A 5 -15.03 -4.58 12.24
CA GLU A 5 -13.65 -5.02 12.17
C GLU A 5 -13.53 -6.47 12.67
N PRO A 6 -13.02 -7.41 11.86
CA PRO A 6 -12.90 -8.80 12.30
C PRO A 6 -11.82 -8.93 13.39
N GLU A 7 -12.15 -9.54 14.53
CA GLU A 7 -11.15 -9.93 15.52
C GLU A 7 -10.39 -11.18 15.05
N ILE A 8 -9.13 -11.01 14.72
CA ILE A 8 -8.27 -12.09 14.21
C ILE A 8 -7.12 -12.37 15.17
N ALA A 9 -6.90 -13.65 15.50
CA ALA A 9 -5.74 -14.08 16.28
C ALA A 9 -4.43 -13.74 15.55
N LYS A 10 -3.43 -13.30 16.31
CA LYS A 10 -2.15 -12.79 15.74
C LYS A 10 -1.43 -13.80 14.86
N GLU A 11 -1.55 -15.08 15.15
CA GLU A 11 -0.93 -16.17 14.43
C GLU A 11 -1.50 -16.37 13.01
N ARG A 12 -2.74 -15.92 12.80
CA ARG A 12 -3.47 -16.05 11.53
C ARG A 12 -3.13 -14.97 10.51
N TYR A 13 -2.37 -13.93 10.89
CA TYR A 13 -1.97 -12.88 9.95
C TYR A 13 -1.03 -13.44 8.88
N PRO A 14 -1.38 -13.34 7.58
CA PRO A 14 -0.60 -13.90 6.47
C PRO A 14 0.60 -13.02 6.12
N ASP A 15 1.43 -13.49 5.19
CA ASP A 15 2.50 -12.69 4.58
C ASP A 15 1.90 -11.59 3.69
N VAL A 16 2.55 -10.43 3.69
CA VAL A 16 2.17 -9.26 2.90
C VAL A 16 3.38 -8.70 2.16
N ASP A 17 3.27 -8.55 0.84
CA ASP A 17 4.23 -7.80 0.04
C ASP A 17 3.83 -6.33 0.00
N VAL A 18 4.70 -5.44 0.43
CA VAL A 18 4.51 -3.99 0.38
C VAL A 18 5.32 -3.43 -0.78
N LEU A 19 4.63 -2.94 -1.79
CA LEU A 19 5.22 -2.43 -3.03
C LEU A 19 5.14 -0.90 -3.07
N ILE A 20 6.29 -0.23 -3.12
CA ILE A 20 6.40 1.23 -3.21
C ILE A 20 6.83 1.58 -4.63
N ALA A 21 5.93 2.16 -5.42
CA ALA A 21 6.24 2.54 -6.80
C ALA A 21 6.91 3.90 -6.85
N THR A 22 8.00 3.98 -7.62
CA THR A 22 8.72 5.23 -7.89
C THR A 22 9.12 5.31 -9.37
N HIS A 23 9.16 6.53 -9.88
CA HIS A 23 9.58 6.84 -11.27
C HIS A 23 10.78 7.82 -11.25
N ASN A 24 10.54 9.07 -10.97
CA ASN A 24 11.57 10.12 -10.92
C ASN A 24 11.51 10.94 -9.61
N GLU A 25 10.80 10.46 -8.61
CA GLU A 25 10.67 11.14 -7.32
C GLU A 25 12.04 11.24 -6.66
N ASP A 26 12.21 12.34 -5.91
CA ASP A 26 13.43 12.62 -5.17
C ASP A 26 13.72 11.51 -4.14
N PRO A 27 14.96 10.98 -4.04
CA PRO A 27 15.33 9.99 -3.04
C PRO A 27 15.04 10.41 -1.59
N GLU A 28 15.09 11.71 -1.26
CA GLU A 28 14.72 12.19 0.07
C GLU A 28 13.22 12.03 0.36
N LEU A 29 12.37 12.23 -0.64
CA LEU A 29 10.94 11.99 -0.53
C LEU A 29 10.67 10.49 -0.35
N LEU A 30 11.27 9.69 -1.21
CA LEU A 30 11.14 8.23 -1.20
C LEU A 30 11.65 7.63 0.12
N TYR A 31 12.74 8.17 0.69
CA TYR A 31 13.22 7.78 2.02
C TYR A 31 12.13 7.85 3.08
N LYS A 32 11.34 8.92 3.11
CA LYS A 32 10.26 9.10 4.10
C LYS A 32 9.19 8.02 3.97
N THR A 33 8.81 7.70 2.74
CA THR A 33 7.82 6.65 2.45
C THR A 33 8.34 5.27 2.83
N ILE A 34 9.57 4.91 2.42
CA ILE A 34 10.17 3.61 2.77
C ILE A 34 10.27 3.49 4.29
N ASN A 35 10.82 4.52 4.95
CA ASN A 35 10.97 4.52 6.40
C ASN A 35 9.61 4.36 7.11
N ALA A 36 8.57 5.07 6.68
CA ALA A 36 7.22 4.91 7.24
C ALA A 36 6.69 3.47 7.05
N CYS A 37 6.89 2.86 5.88
CA CYS A 37 6.50 1.48 5.63
C CYS A 37 7.22 0.49 6.58
N THR A 38 8.50 0.71 6.91
CA THR A 38 9.23 -0.15 7.87
C THR A 38 8.67 -0.06 9.29
N PHE A 39 8.00 1.05 9.63
CA PHE A 39 7.37 1.27 10.94
C PHE A 39 5.92 0.81 11.02
N MET A 40 5.29 0.36 9.94
CA MET A 40 3.95 -0.20 10.01
C MET A 40 3.90 -1.35 11.02
N GLU A 41 2.86 -1.37 11.85
CA GLU A 41 2.66 -2.40 12.86
C GLU A 41 2.11 -3.68 12.23
N TYR A 42 2.63 -4.82 12.67
CA TYR A 42 2.17 -6.15 12.29
C TYR A 42 2.52 -7.15 13.38
N PRO A 43 1.69 -8.19 13.63
CA PRO A 43 1.94 -9.13 14.72
C PRO A 43 3.28 -9.86 14.61
N ASP A 44 3.66 -10.24 13.39
CA ASP A 44 4.97 -10.79 13.06
C ASP A 44 5.58 -9.98 11.91
N LYS A 45 6.53 -9.13 12.23
CA LYS A 45 7.23 -8.27 11.27
C LYS A 45 7.97 -9.03 10.17
N SER A 46 8.37 -10.27 10.41
CA SER A 46 9.05 -11.10 9.40
C SER A 46 8.15 -11.49 8.24
N LYS A 47 6.84 -11.35 8.39
CA LYS A 47 5.83 -11.60 7.36
C LYS A 47 5.54 -10.36 6.48
N VAL A 48 6.16 -9.21 6.76
CA VAL A 48 6.01 -7.98 5.96
C VAL A 48 7.24 -7.79 5.09
N HIS A 49 7.07 -7.94 3.79
CA HIS A 49 8.16 -7.88 2.80
C HIS A 49 8.03 -6.58 2.01
N ILE A 50 8.95 -5.64 2.22
CA ILE A 50 8.89 -4.30 1.62
C ILE A 50 9.84 -4.24 0.42
N TYR A 51 9.33 -3.73 -0.70
CA TYR A 51 10.07 -3.59 -1.95
C TYR A 51 9.86 -2.22 -2.58
N VAL A 52 10.95 -1.62 -3.02
CA VAL A 52 10.92 -0.43 -3.88
C VAL A 52 10.88 -0.90 -5.33
N CYS A 53 9.87 -0.44 -6.08
CA CYS A 53 9.66 -0.74 -7.48
C CYS A 53 10.01 0.51 -8.31
N ASP A 54 11.19 0.54 -8.91
CA ASP A 54 11.71 1.69 -9.65
C ASP A 54 11.71 1.42 -11.16
N ASP A 55 10.87 2.11 -11.90
CA ASP A 55 10.71 1.95 -13.33
C ASP A 55 11.76 2.72 -14.17
N THR A 56 12.68 3.38 -13.52
CA THR A 56 13.85 4.04 -14.12
C THR A 56 15.19 3.41 -13.73
N ASN A 57 15.16 2.37 -12.90
CA ASN A 57 16.33 1.57 -12.51
C ASN A 57 17.53 2.39 -12.00
N ARG A 58 17.27 3.27 -11.02
CA ARG A 58 18.26 4.21 -10.47
C ARG A 58 19.16 3.56 -9.41
N LEU A 59 20.46 3.72 -9.58
CA LEU A 59 21.44 3.17 -8.63
C LEU A 59 21.33 3.78 -7.23
N GLU A 60 21.05 5.10 -7.14
CA GLU A 60 20.84 5.78 -5.86
C GLU A 60 19.62 5.23 -5.10
N VAL A 61 18.54 4.87 -5.80
CA VAL A 61 17.35 4.28 -5.21
C VAL A 61 17.62 2.85 -4.73
N ALA A 62 18.39 2.07 -5.51
CA ALA A 62 18.81 0.73 -5.11
C ALA A 62 19.67 0.77 -3.84
N LYS A 63 20.60 1.73 -3.73
CA LYS A 63 21.41 1.93 -2.51
C LYS A 63 20.57 2.34 -1.32
N LEU A 64 19.61 3.25 -1.52
CA LEU A 64 18.70 3.68 -0.47
C LEU A 64 17.86 2.50 0.07
N ALA A 65 17.37 1.65 -0.82
CA ALA A 65 16.64 0.44 -0.42
C ALA A 65 17.51 -0.51 0.41
N ASP A 66 18.74 -0.74 0.00
CA ASP A 66 19.72 -1.57 0.72
C ASP A 66 20.04 -1.00 2.11
N GLU A 67 20.28 0.32 2.21
CA GLU A 67 20.53 1.02 3.47
C GLU A 67 19.37 0.92 4.46
N LEU A 68 18.13 0.89 3.96
CA LEU A 68 16.92 0.75 4.77
C LEU A 68 16.50 -0.72 4.98
N GLY A 69 17.25 -1.68 4.44
CA GLY A 69 17.00 -3.11 4.60
C GLY A 69 15.74 -3.60 3.89
N VAL A 70 15.35 -2.96 2.77
CA VAL A 70 14.20 -3.36 1.95
C VAL A 70 14.64 -3.85 0.57
N GLY A 71 13.79 -4.63 -0.10
CA GLY A 71 14.07 -5.14 -1.44
C GLY A 71 13.98 -4.06 -2.52
N TYR A 72 14.57 -4.32 -3.67
CA TYR A 72 14.56 -3.41 -4.82
C TYR A 72 14.29 -4.15 -6.12
N PHE A 73 13.35 -3.66 -6.91
CA PHE A 73 13.06 -4.12 -8.27
C PHE A 73 13.20 -2.96 -9.25
N GLY A 74 14.29 -2.96 -10.01
CA GLY A 74 14.52 -2.00 -11.10
C GLY A 74 13.97 -2.51 -12.43
N LEU A 75 13.36 -1.64 -13.23
CA LEU A 75 12.84 -1.95 -14.56
C LEU A 75 13.24 -0.87 -15.56
N ALA A 76 14.28 -1.14 -16.38
CA ALA A 76 14.87 -0.16 -17.26
C ALA A 76 14.02 0.22 -18.51
N ASP A 77 13.17 -0.68 -19.00
CA ASP A 77 12.38 -0.51 -20.21
C ASP A 77 10.88 -0.67 -19.93
N ASN A 78 10.37 0.17 -19.04
CA ASN A 78 8.95 0.11 -18.67
C ASN A 78 8.07 0.80 -19.72
N LYS A 79 7.30 0.00 -20.48
CA LYS A 79 6.34 0.51 -21.47
C LYS A 79 4.94 0.75 -20.91
N ASP A 80 4.64 0.14 -19.75
CA ASP A 80 3.31 0.12 -19.16
C ASP A 80 3.21 1.00 -17.89
N ALA A 81 4.13 1.97 -17.75
CA ALA A 81 4.19 2.89 -16.62
C ALA A 81 4.08 2.17 -15.26
N LYS A 82 3.31 2.70 -14.32
CA LYS A 82 3.14 2.15 -12.97
C LYS A 82 2.65 0.70 -12.95
N SER A 83 1.76 0.33 -13.88
CA SER A 83 1.24 -1.05 -13.96
C SER A 83 2.33 -2.05 -14.35
N GLY A 84 3.21 -1.69 -15.28
CA GLY A 84 4.34 -2.53 -15.66
C GLY A 84 5.32 -2.74 -14.51
N ASN A 85 5.54 -1.69 -13.72
CA ASN A 85 6.40 -1.73 -12.55
C ASN A 85 5.86 -2.69 -11.48
N TYR A 86 4.58 -2.57 -11.11
CA TYR A 86 3.95 -3.51 -10.19
C TYR A 86 3.89 -4.94 -10.73
N ASN A 87 3.58 -5.13 -12.00
CA ASN A 87 3.58 -6.46 -12.62
C ASN A 87 4.96 -7.12 -12.61
N ASN A 88 6.04 -6.34 -12.74
CA ASN A 88 7.39 -6.84 -12.59
C ASN A 88 7.66 -7.34 -11.17
N ALA A 89 7.26 -6.58 -10.15
CA ALA A 89 7.39 -6.97 -8.74
C ALA A 89 6.55 -8.22 -8.42
N LEU A 90 5.28 -8.25 -8.84
CA LEU A 90 4.36 -9.36 -8.60
C LEU A 90 4.82 -10.69 -9.16
N ARG A 91 5.63 -10.70 -10.24
CA ARG A 91 6.24 -11.93 -10.76
C ARG A 91 7.38 -12.46 -9.91
N GLN A 92 7.94 -11.64 -9.03
CA GLN A 92 9.10 -11.93 -8.20
C GLN A 92 8.76 -12.07 -6.72
N THR A 93 7.51 -11.82 -6.35
CA THR A 93 6.99 -11.93 -4.98
C THR A 93 5.91 -13.01 -4.89
N SER A 94 5.57 -13.46 -3.68
CA SER A 94 4.70 -14.62 -3.51
C SER A 94 3.69 -14.50 -2.36
N SER A 95 3.68 -13.40 -1.61
CA SER A 95 2.74 -13.23 -0.52
C SER A 95 1.29 -13.24 -1.01
N PRO A 96 0.33 -13.75 -0.23
CA PRO A 96 -1.07 -13.80 -0.61
C PRO A 96 -1.74 -12.41 -0.65
N LEU A 97 -1.16 -11.43 0.04
CA LEU A 97 -1.63 -10.05 0.05
C LEU A 97 -0.56 -9.09 -0.47
N VAL A 98 -1.00 -8.03 -1.12
CA VAL A 98 -0.14 -6.95 -1.61
C VAL A 98 -0.69 -5.60 -1.21
N ALA A 99 0.12 -4.82 -0.50
CA ALA A 99 -0.12 -3.41 -0.23
C ALA A 99 0.66 -2.55 -1.21
N THR A 100 0.05 -1.52 -1.77
CA THR A 100 0.72 -0.63 -2.73
C THR A 100 0.72 0.81 -2.23
N PHE A 101 1.86 1.47 -2.38
CA PHE A 101 2.06 2.87 -2.04
C PHE A 101 2.77 3.61 -3.18
N ASP A 102 2.45 4.88 -3.35
CA ASP A 102 3.24 5.78 -4.17
C ASP A 102 4.44 6.31 -3.38
N ALA A 103 5.46 6.79 -4.09
CA ALA A 103 6.70 7.27 -3.49
C ALA A 103 6.55 8.46 -2.52
N ASP A 104 5.42 9.15 -2.56
CA ASP A 104 5.06 10.31 -1.75
C ASP A 104 3.99 10.02 -0.68
N MET A 105 3.63 8.75 -0.49
CA MET A 105 2.63 8.32 0.49
C MET A 105 3.27 7.86 1.79
N ILE A 106 2.80 8.40 2.92
CA ILE A 106 3.22 7.99 4.26
C ILE A 106 2.07 7.20 4.88
N PRO A 107 2.19 5.85 5.00
CA PRO A 107 1.16 5.06 5.66
C PRO A 107 1.08 5.36 7.15
N TYR A 108 -0.13 5.24 7.72
CA TYR A 108 -0.27 5.13 9.17
C TYR A 108 0.34 3.83 9.68
N ARG A 109 0.79 3.83 10.91
CA ARG A 109 1.43 2.66 11.54
C ARG A 109 0.50 1.45 11.59
N GLU A 110 -0.78 1.71 11.79
CA GLU A 110 -1.85 0.73 11.94
C GLU A 110 -2.41 0.22 10.60
N PHE A 111 -1.96 0.74 9.46
CA PHE A 111 -2.52 0.45 8.13
C PHE A 111 -2.73 -1.04 7.87
N LEU A 112 -1.71 -1.89 8.13
CA LEU A 112 -1.83 -3.32 7.93
C LEU A 112 -2.71 -3.99 9.00
N LEU A 113 -2.67 -3.52 10.25
CA LEU A 113 -3.53 -4.04 11.32
C LEU A 113 -5.01 -3.81 11.04
N GLU A 114 -5.36 -2.65 10.48
CA GLU A 114 -6.74 -2.27 10.17
C GLU A 114 -7.26 -2.90 8.87
N THR A 115 -6.39 -3.24 7.91
CA THR A 115 -6.82 -3.71 6.58
C THR A 115 -6.71 -5.22 6.39
N VAL A 116 -5.68 -5.87 6.91
CA VAL A 116 -5.42 -7.30 6.71
C VAL A 116 -6.52 -8.20 7.29
N PRO A 117 -7.12 -7.93 8.47
CA PRO A 117 -8.15 -8.78 9.06
C PRO A 117 -9.29 -9.16 8.11
N TYR A 118 -9.70 -8.25 7.25
CA TYR A 118 -10.79 -8.48 6.29
C TYR A 118 -10.49 -9.52 5.21
N PHE A 119 -9.21 -9.90 5.04
CA PHE A 119 -8.78 -10.88 4.03
C PHE A 119 -8.43 -12.25 4.61
N VAL A 120 -8.21 -12.37 5.92
CA VAL A 120 -7.60 -13.57 6.52
C VAL A 120 -8.36 -14.84 6.20
N GLU A 121 -9.68 -14.88 6.39
CA GLU A 121 -10.49 -16.05 6.09
C GLU A 121 -10.42 -16.48 4.62
N GLN A 122 -10.31 -15.51 3.71
CA GLN A 122 -10.21 -15.77 2.29
C GLN A 122 -8.83 -16.29 1.89
N VAL A 123 -7.76 -15.80 2.54
CA VAL A 123 -6.40 -16.28 2.33
C VAL A 123 -6.30 -17.72 2.79
N GLU A 124 -6.79 -18.05 3.98
CA GLU A 124 -6.79 -19.40 4.54
C GLU A 124 -7.59 -20.38 3.64
N ALA A 125 -8.78 -20.00 3.18
CA ALA A 125 -9.57 -20.82 2.26
C ALA A 125 -8.82 -21.08 0.95
N TYR A 126 -8.14 -20.05 0.40
CA TYR A 126 -7.35 -20.19 -0.81
C TYR A 126 -6.14 -21.13 -0.60
N GLU A 127 -5.42 -20.99 0.50
CA GLU A 127 -4.25 -21.83 0.82
C GLU A 127 -4.63 -23.29 1.06
N ASN A 128 -5.81 -23.53 1.64
CA ASN A 128 -6.37 -24.87 1.86
C ASN A 128 -7.00 -25.49 0.59
N GLY A 129 -7.13 -24.73 -0.49
CA GLY A 129 -7.81 -25.17 -1.71
C GLY A 129 -9.33 -25.28 -1.58
N ASP A 130 -9.90 -24.59 -0.60
CA ASP A 130 -11.34 -24.54 -0.35
C ASP A 130 -12.03 -23.58 -1.32
N ASP A 131 -13.30 -23.88 -1.62
CA ASP A 131 -14.15 -22.96 -2.38
C ASP A 131 -14.48 -21.75 -1.53
N TYR A 132 -14.04 -20.55 -1.91
CA TYR A 132 -14.31 -19.33 -1.18
C TYR A 132 -15.40 -18.49 -1.86
N ASP A 133 -16.20 -17.85 -1.03
CA ASP A 133 -17.26 -16.96 -1.48
C ASP A 133 -16.67 -15.74 -2.23
N LYS A 134 -16.95 -15.63 -3.53
CA LYS A 134 -16.48 -14.54 -4.40
C LYS A 134 -17.12 -13.18 -4.07
N SER A 135 -18.13 -13.14 -3.19
CA SER A 135 -18.75 -11.89 -2.70
C SER A 135 -17.91 -11.17 -1.66
N LYS A 136 -16.80 -11.77 -1.21
CA LYS A 136 -15.92 -11.20 -0.18
C LYS A 136 -14.97 -10.14 -0.75
N VAL A 137 -14.31 -9.42 0.17
CA VAL A 137 -13.46 -8.27 -0.13
C VAL A 137 -12.28 -8.66 -1.02
N GLY A 138 -12.17 -8.05 -2.19
CA GLY A 138 -11.04 -8.24 -3.11
C GLY A 138 -10.02 -7.10 -3.08
N LEU A 139 -10.45 -5.93 -2.60
CA LEU A 139 -9.66 -4.71 -2.52
C LEU A 139 -10.14 -3.87 -1.36
N ILE A 140 -9.22 -3.36 -0.55
CA ILE A 140 -9.47 -2.28 0.39
C ILE A 140 -8.64 -1.08 -0.04
N GLN A 141 -9.29 0.05 -0.21
CA GLN A 141 -8.65 1.33 -0.47
C GLN A 141 -8.91 2.26 0.70
N THR A 142 -7.84 2.82 1.25
CA THR A 142 -7.94 3.78 2.34
C THR A 142 -7.97 5.21 1.80
N PRO A 143 -8.63 6.15 2.50
CA PRO A 143 -8.60 7.54 2.14
C PRO A 143 -7.17 8.09 2.21
N GLN A 144 -6.86 9.02 1.31
CA GLN A 144 -5.62 9.78 1.30
C GLN A 144 -5.88 11.17 1.86
N SER A 145 -4.99 11.64 2.74
CA SER A 145 -4.99 12.99 3.27
C SER A 145 -3.69 13.68 2.93
N PHE A 146 -3.73 14.96 2.59
CA PHE A 146 -2.52 15.74 2.35
C PHE A 146 -1.85 16.13 3.66
N TYR A 147 -0.57 15.83 3.79
CA TYR A 147 0.24 16.26 4.91
C TYR A 147 0.47 17.78 4.94
N ASN A 148 0.57 18.39 3.76
CA ASN A 148 0.75 19.83 3.62
C ASN A 148 -0.59 20.53 3.51
N ALA A 149 -0.77 21.63 4.26
CA ALA A 149 -1.92 22.52 4.11
C ALA A 149 -2.00 23.04 2.65
N ASP A 150 -3.20 23.04 2.09
CA ASP A 150 -3.41 23.63 0.79
C ASP A 150 -3.23 25.15 0.80
N ILE A 151 -3.13 25.78 -0.39
CA ILE A 151 -2.89 27.23 -0.50
C ILE A 151 -4.01 28.04 0.14
N PHE A 152 -5.25 27.55 0.16
CA PHE A 152 -6.38 28.24 0.79
C PHE A 152 -6.29 28.16 2.30
N GLN A 153 -6.00 26.99 2.86
CA GLN A 153 -5.80 26.81 4.30
C GLN A 153 -4.65 27.70 4.78
N PHE A 154 -3.52 27.70 4.07
CA PHE A 154 -2.37 28.52 4.41
C PHE A 154 -2.66 30.02 4.35
N ASN A 155 -3.30 30.49 3.27
CA ASN A 155 -3.61 31.93 3.10
C ASN A 155 -4.67 32.44 4.08
N LEU A 156 -5.54 31.57 4.59
CA LEU A 156 -6.59 31.92 5.56
C LEU A 156 -6.19 31.67 7.01
N PHE A 157 -4.97 31.18 7.27
CA PHE A 157 -4.49 30.77 8.60
C PHE A 157 -5.45 29.78 9.27
N SER A 158 -5.97 28.85 8.48
CA SER A 158 -7.05 27.94 8.89
C SER A 158 -6.65 26.45 8.82
N GLU A 159 -5.36 26.15 8.85
CA GLU A 159 -4.78 24.81 8.73
C GLU A 159 -5.30 23.82 9.78
N SER A 160 -5.71 24.36 10.94
CA SER A 160 -6.24 23.56 12.05
C SER A 160 -7.78 23.57 12.15
N THR A 161 -8.47 24.38 11.32
CA THR A 161 -9.92 24.62 11.50
C THR A 161 -10.75 24.23 10.29
N LEU A 162 -10.17 24.22 9.09
CA LEU A 162 -10.85 23.81 7.87
C LEU A 162 -10.27 22.49 7.37
N PRO A 163 -11.11 21.49 7.07
CA PRO A 163 -10.64 20.28 6.42
C PRO A 163 -10.09 20.63 5.03
N ASN A 164 -9.07 19.92 4.60
CA ASN A 164 -8.57 19.99 3.24
C ASN A 164 -9.68 19.57 2.27
N GLU A 165 -9.76 20.21 1.09
CA GLU A 165 -10.75 19.87 0.07
C GLU A 165 -10.77 18.37 -0.24
N GLN A 166 -9.62 17.74 -0.25
CA GLN A 166 -9.50 16.29 -0.50
C GLN A 166 -9.96 15.43 0.68
N ASP A 167 -9.82 15.91 1.93
CA ASP A 167 -10.39 15.24 3.10
C ASP A 167 -11.91 15.20 3.02
N PHE A 168 -12.52 16.27 2.54
CA PHE A 168 -13.96 16.33 2.31
C PHE A 168 -14.39 15.36 1.22
N PHE A 169 -13.71 15.37 0.07
CA PHE A 169 -13.99 14.44 -1.03
C PHE A 169 -13.68 12.99 -0.70
N SER A 170 -12.59 12.72 0.01
CA SER A 170 -12.18 11.34 0.33
C SER A 170 -13.04 10.71 1.41
N LYS A 171 -13.47 11.47 2.42
CA LYS A 171 -14.22 10.91 3.55
C LYS A 171 -15.71 10.73 3.27
N GLU A 172 -16.31 11.56 2.43
CA GLU A 172 -17.76 11.57 2.26
C GLU A 172 -18.25 11.12 0.87
N ILE A 173 -17.46 11.32 -0.18
CA ILE A 173 -17.88 11.06 -1.56
C ILE A 173 -17.20 9.84 -2.17
N ASN A 174 -15.97 9.53 -1.79
CA ASN A 174 -15.19 8.46 -2.39
C ASN A 174 -15.41 7.04 -1.83
N VAL A 175 -16.33 6.83 -0.93
CA VAL A 175 -16.76 5.47 -0.53
C VAL A 175 -17.23 4.65 -1.73
N PHE A 176 -17.56 5.32 -2.85
CA PHE A 176 -18.09 4.67 -4.07
C PHE A 176 -17.28 4.91 -5.35
N ASN A 177 -16.27 5.80 -5.35
CA ASN A 177 -15.71 6.26 -6.63
C ASN A 177 -14.24 6.62 -6.58
N ASN A 178 -13.31 5.68 -6.26
CA ASN A 178 -11.99 5.91 -6.81
C ASN A 178 -10.71 5.89 -5.97
N SER A 179 -9.86 5.36 -6.46
CA SER A 179 -8.62 5.17 -7.21
C SER A 179 -7.39 6.02 -6.82
N HIS A 180 -7.34 6.77 -5.73
CA HIS A 180 -6.16 7.52 -5.30
C HIS A 180 -5.91 7.28 -3.80
N GLY A 181 -5.02 6.37 -3.47
CA GLY A 181 -4.67 6.06 -2.10
C GLY A 181 -3.90 4.76 -2.00
N ALA A 182 -3.36 4.48 -0.83
CA ALA A 182 -2.80 3.17 -0.53
C ALA A 182 -3.88 2.10 -0.64
N ALA A 183 -3.56 1.00 -1.27
CA ALA A 183 -4.49 -0.09 -1.48
C ALA A 183 -3.88 -1.42 -1.06
N LEU A 184 -4.70 -2.25 -0.43
CA LEU A 184 -4.39 -3.64 -0.15
C LEU A 184 -5.20 -4.54 -1.09
N TYR A 185 -4.51 -5.40 -1.82
CA TYR A 185 -5.09 -6.32 -2.77
C TYR A 185 -4.89 -7.76 -2.31
N LYS A 186 -5.91 -8.58 -2.54
CA LYS A 186 -5.73 -10.02 -2.56
C LYS A 186 -5.23 -10.41 -3.95
N ILE A 187 -4.08 -11.07 -4.02
CA ILE A 187 -3.62 -11.69 -5.26
C ILE A 187 -4.34 -13.01 -5.41
N GLY A 188 -5.45 -13.02 -6.17
CA GLY A 188 -5.87 -14.23 -6.84
C GLY A 188 -4.87 -14.47 -7.97
N ARG A 189 -4.02 -15.47 -7.86
CA ARG A 189 -3.23 -15.92 -9.01
C ARG A 189 -4.22 -16.40 -10.05
N ALA A 190 -4.56 -15.52 -11.02
CA ALA A 190 -5.10 -15.98 -12.26
C ALA A 190 -3.98 -16.80 -12.91
N HIS A 191 -4.17 -18.09 -13.01
CA HIS A 191 -3.40 -18.89 -13.94
C HIS A 191 -3.72 -18.36 -15.33
N VAL A 192 -2.76 -17.65 -15.93
CA VAL A 192 -2.69 -17.41 -17.36
C VAL A 192 -1.96 -18.57 -17.98
#